data_4cbab42111eb3b9f4d5b9abc56658bd3
#
_entry.id   4cbab42111eb3b9f4d5b9abc56658bd3
#
_cell.length_a   1.000
_cell.length_b   1.000
_cell.length_c   1.000
_cell.angle_alpha   90.00
_cell.angle_beta   90.00
_cell.angle_gamma   90.00
#
_symmetry.space_group_name_H-M   'P 1'
#
loop_
_entity.id
_entity.type
_entity.pdbx_description
1 polymer ?
#
loop_
_entity_poly.entity_id
_entity_poly.type
_entity_poly.pdbx_seq_one_letter_code
_entity_poly.pdbx_strand_id
1 'polypeptide(L)'
;QNLYSGLVNCQTVCAGYSRTFQYLMNQLGIPVIYVTGTTDTGEAHGWNMVKCGENYYNVDVTWGDPIFAEGESGEYNLPADLIYYDFLCTSDAEFSNTHQSDVKAVLPACNATDLEYYRLNGRYMDTFDPEQILWKMEEDIAQTKESSEFKFATDELMGQAMEARQGLLDQASTYLCDYYSLESVKYTYSEDTATRKLMVFWQYS
;
A
#
# COMPACT_ATOMS: atom_id res chain seq x y z
N GLN A 1 14.74 -2.04 -20.11
CA GLN A 1 14.55 -1.38 -18.82
C GLN A 1 14.84 0.12 -18.97
N ASN A 2 13.93 0.84 -19.54
CA ASN A 2 14.07 2.27 -19.78
C ASN A 2 12.68 2.93 -19.81
N LEU A 3 12.64 4.25 -19.94
CA LEU A 3 11.41 5.06 -19.99
C LEU A 3 10.42 4.56 -21.07
N TYR A 4 10.93 4.13 -22.25
CA TYR A 4 10.07 3.63 -23.32
C TYR A 4 9.35 2.32 -22.94
N SER A 5 10.03 1.41 -22.25
CA SER A 5 9.43 0.16 -21.80
C SER A 5 8.32 0.39 -20.75
N GLY A 6 8.46 1.40 -19.89
CA GLY A 6 7.42 1.79 -18.93
C GLY A 6 6.22 2.49 -19.57
N LEU A 7 6.48 3.51 -20.42
CA LEU A 7 5.40 4.36 -20.95
C LEU A 7 4.68 3.78 -22.18
N VAL A 8 5.36 3.00 -23.00
CA VAL A 8 4.81 2.55 -24.30
C VAL A 8 4.49 1.06 -24.29
N ASN A 9 5.41 0.23 -23.78
CA ASN A 9 5.20 -1.21 -23.76
C ASN A 9 4.38 -1.66 -22.53
N CYS A 10 4.24 -0.83 -21.51
CA CYS A 10 3.59 -1.17 -20.23
C CYS A 10 4.13 -2.45 -19.59
N GLN A 11 5.41 -2.76 -19.84
CA GLN A 11 6.13 -3.93 -19.32
C GLN A 11 7.54 -3.51 -18.97
N THR A 12 7.85 -3.44 -17.68
CA THR A 12 9.16 -3.02 -17.22
C THR A 12 9.44 -3.61 -15.83
N VAL A 13 10.62 -3.31 -15.29
CA VAL A 13 11.04 -3.66 -13.92
C VAL A 13 11.41 -2.38 -13.18
N CYS A 14 11.90 -2.48 -11.95
CA CYS A 14 12.16 -1.36 -11.04
C CYS A 14 12.80 -0.13 -11.71
N ALA A 15 13.84 -0.31 -12.49
CA ALA A 15 14.52 0.81 -13.19
C ALA A 15 13.62 1.54 -14.20
N GLY A 16 12.73 0.82 -14.88
CA GLY A 16 11.78 1.42 -15.82
C GLY A 16 10.62 2.12 -15.09
N TYR A 17 10.06 1.51 -14.05
CA TYR A 17 9.06 2.12 -13.19
C TYR A 17 9.57 3.43 -12.58
N SER A 18 10.72 3.39 -11.92
CA SER A 18 11.30 4.56 -11.24
C SER A 18 11.68 5.68 -12.22
N ARG A 19 12.18 5.34 -13.40
CA ARG A 19 12.49 6.33 -14.45
C ARG A 19 11.22 6.94 -15.05
N THR A 20 10.17 6.14 -15.20
CA THR A 20 8.86 6.62 -15.67
C THR A 20 8.26 7.58 -14.66
N PHE A 21 8.25 7.20 -13.39
CA PHE A 21 7.79 8.07 -12.30
C PHE A 21 8.58 9.38 -12.26
N GLN A 22 9.92 9.30 -12.30
CA GLN A 22 10.78 10.49 -12.33
C GLN A 22 10.45 11.41 -13.51
N TYR A 23 10.25 10.85 -14.70
CA TYR A 23 9.90 11.64 -15.88
C TYR A 23 8.58 12.35 -15.71
N LEU A 24 7.52 11.64 -15.29
CA LEU A 24 6.18 12.20 -15.12
C LEU A 24 6.15 13.30 -14.05
N MET A 25 6.78 13.08 -12.91
CA MET A 25 6.87 14.09 -11.84
C MET A 25 7.61 15.34 -12.30
N ASN A 26 8.72 15.17 -13.02
CA ASN A 26 9.46 16.31 -13.60
C ASN A 26 8.61 17.12 -14.59
N GLN A 27 7.74 16.46 -15.40
CA GLN A 27 6.81 17.17 -16.28
C GLN A 27 5.78 18.00 -15.49
N LEU A 28 5.43 17.58 -14.28
CA LEU A 28 4.55 18.29 -13.35
C LEU A 28 5.29 19.35 -12.52
N GLY A 29 6.61 19.49 -12.70
CA GLY A 29 7.43 20.42 -11.92
C GLY A 29 7.73 19.95 -10.49
N ILE A 30 7.51 18.65 -10.21
CA ILE A 30 7.76 18.06 -8.90
C ILE A 30 9.18 17.49 -8.88
N PRO A 31 10.08 17.95 -7.98
CA PRO A 31 11.46 17.45 -7.91
C PRO A 31 11.50 15.99 -7.46
N VAL A 32 12.24 15.16 -8.20
CA VAL A 32 12.40 13.72 -7.92
C VAL A 32 13.85 13.31 -8.07
N ILE A 33 14.33 12.53 -7.11
CA ILE A 33 15.64 11.87 -7.14
C ILE A 33 15.40 10.38 -7.47
N TYR A 34 16.16 9.85 -8.42
CA TYR A 34 16.25 8.40 -8.64
C TYR A 34 17.33 7.82 -7.74
N VAL A 35 16.98 6.82 -6.94
CA VAL A 35 17.87 6.17 -5.97
C VAL A 35 18.07 4.72 -6.40
N THR A 36 19.28 4.21 -6.20
CA THR A 36 19.63 2.79 -6.36
C THR A 36 20.06 2.21 -5.02
N GLY A 37 19.95 0.90 -4.91
CA GLY A 37 20.33 0.18 -3.72
C GLY A 37 19.95 -1.29 -3.78
N THR A 38 19.66 -1.86 -2.63
CA THR A 38 19.22 -3.25 -2.48
C THR A 38 17.97 -3.35 -1.63
N THR A 39 17.20 -4.40 -1.86
CA THR A 39 16.12 -4.82 -0.97
C THR A 39 16.67 -5.59 0.24
N ASP A 40 15.83 -5.88 1.21
CA ASP A 40 16.12 -6.75 2.36
C ASP A 40 16.52 -8.19 1.94
N THR A 41 16.08 -8.65 0.75
CA THR A 41 16.54 -9.92 0.16
C THR A 41 17.93 -9.83 -0.47
N GLY A 42 18.52 -8.63 -0.56
CA GLY A 42 19.82 -8.37 -1.19
C GLY A 42 19.76 -8.20 -2.71
N GLU A 43 18.57 -8.13 -3.30
CA GLU A 43 18.40 -7.89 -4.73
C GLU A 43 18.65 -6.42 -5.08
N ALA A 44 19.34 -6.18 -6.22
CA ALA A 44 19.54 -4.83 -6.71
C ALA A 44 18.20 -4.19 -7.09
N HIS A 45 17.94 -2.99 -6.58
CA HIS A 45 16.67 -2.31 -6.75
C HIS A 45 16.84 -0.81 -7.03
N GLY A 46 15.76 -0.17 -7.51
CA GLY A 46 15.73 1.26 -7.77
C GLY A 46 14.36 1.85 -7.49
N TRP A 47 14.35 2.97 -6.80
CA TRP A 47 13.16 3.70 -6.38
C TRP A 47 13.31 5.22 -6.53
N ASN A 48 12.43 5.98 -5.95
CA ASN A 48 12.46 7.44 -6.02
C ASN A 48 12.35 8.08 -4.64
N MET A 49 12.89 9.30 -4.53
CA MET A 49 12.56 10.26 -3.49
C MET A 49 11.89 11.46 -4.13
N VAL A 50 10.72 11.84 -3.66
CA VAL A 50 9.92 12.95 -4.19
C VAL A 50 9.90 14.10 -3.19
N LYS A 51 10.01 15.34 -3.68
CA LYS A 51 9.87 16.52 -2.84
C LYS A 51 8.44 17.07 -2.94
N CYS A 52 7.72 17.05 -1.80
CA CYS A 52 6.40 17.65 -1.68
C CYS A 52 6.46 18.77 -0.62
N GLY A 53 6.23 20.01 -1.05
CA GLY A 53 6.46 21.17 -0.19
C GLY A 53 7.92 21.28 0.25
N GLU A 54 8.15 21.32 1.55
CA GLU A 54 9.49 21.38 2.13
C GLU A 54 10.09 19.99 2.47
N ASN A 55 9.28 18.92 2.38
CA ASN A 55 9.65 17.59 2.80
C ASN A 55 9.99 16.67 1.63
N TYR A 56 10.81 15.67 1.90
CA TYR A 56 11.06 14.55 1.00
C TYR A 56 10.40 13.28 1.52
N TYR A 57 9.99 12.42 0.59
CA TYR A 57 9.33 11.14 0.87
C TYR A 57 9.91 10.07 -0.06
N ASN A 58 10.05 8.85 0.43
CA ASN A 58 10.40 7.70 -0.39
C ASN A 58 9.17 7.20 -1.16
N VAL A 59 9.37 6.78 -2.42
CA VAL A 59 8.33 6.22 -3.27
C VAL A 59 8.90 5.06 -4.07
N ASP A 60 8.30 3.88 -3.92
CA ASP A 60 8.56 2.74 -4.78
C ASP A 60 7.30 2.33 -5.54
N VAL A 61 7.23 2.75 -6.79
CA VAL A 61 6.11 2.43 -7.68
C VAL A 61 6.16 0.99 -8.21
N THR A 62 7.32 0.32 -8.13
CA THR A 62 7.45 -1.08 -8.53
C THR A 62 6.72 -1.99 -7.53
N TRP A 63 6.93 -1.75 -6.26
CA TRP A 63 6.25 -2.50 -5.20
C TRP A 63 4.80 -2.04 -5.00
N GLY A 64 4.41 -0.95 -5.64
CA GLY A 64 3.02 -0.52 -5.75
C GLY A 64 2.19 -1.30 -6.77
N ASP A 65 2.86 -2.03 -7.69
CA ASP A 65 2.23 -2.83 -8.75
C ASP A 65 2.57 -4.32 -8.53
N PRO A 66 1.87 -5.02 -7.62
CA PRO A 66 2.19 -6.38 -7.25
C PRO A 66 1.91 -7.34 -8.41
N ILE A 67 2.86 -8.23 -8.71
CA ILE A 67 2.68 -9.34 -9.64
C ILE A 67 2.45 -10.60 -8.81
N PHE A 68 1.25 -11.16 -8.90
CA PHE A 68 0.94 -12.44 -8.27
C PHE A 68 1.38 -13.59 -9.18
N ALA A 69 2.03 -14.60 -8.63
CA ALA A 69 2.32 -15.83 -9.36
C ALA A 69 1.02 -16.52 -9.78
N GLU A 70 1.04 -17.24 -10.94
CA GLU A 70 -0.13 -18.00 -11.38
C GLU A 70 -0.54 -19.00 -10.27
N GLY A 71 -1.74 -18.82 -9.73
CA GLY A 71 -2.32 -19.62 -8.63
C GLY A 71 -2.39 -18.89 -7.29
N GLU A 72 -1.56 -17.90 -7.02
CA GLU A 72 -1.63 -17.15 -5.76
C GLU A 72 -2.77 -16.14 -5.72
N SER A 73 -3.08 -15.49 -6.86
CA SER A 73 -4.26 -14.62 -6.98
C SER A 73 -5.59 -15.39 -6.90
N GLY A 74 -5.58 -16.68 -7.25
CA GLY A 74 -6.76 -17.54 -7.25
C GLY A 74 -7.21 -17.99 -5.85
N GLU A 75 -6.31 -18.08 -4.89
CA GLU A 75 -6.65 -18.49 -3.51
C GLU A 75 -7.37 -17.37 -2.74
N TYR A 76 -7.11 -16.10 -3.08
CA TYR A 76 -7.68 -14.93 -2.39
C TYR A 76 -8.63 -14.10 -3.25
N ASN A 77 -8.87 -14.44 -4.52
CA ASN A 77 -9.68 -13.64 -5.45
C ASN A 77 -9.29 -12.14 -5.46
N LEU A 78 -7.98 -11.86 -5.46
CA LEU A 78 -7.49 -10.49 -5.45
C LEU A 78 -7.80 -9.79 -6.78
N PRO A 79 -8.18 -8.50 -6.78
CA PRO A 79 -8.36 -7.73 -8.00
C PRO A 79 -7.09 -7.74 -8.85
N ALA A 80 -7.25 -7.89 -10.17
CA ALA A 80 -6.11 -7.93 -11.12
C ALA A 80 -5.38 -6.58 -11.23
N ASP A 81 -6.04 -5.49 -10.82
CA ASP A 81 -5.57 -4.12 -10.84
C ASP A 81 -5.29 -3.58 -9.42
N LEU A 82 -5.05 -4.47 -8.46
CA LEU A 82 -4.73 -4.10 -7.09
C LEU A 82 -3.45 -3.27 -7.04
N ILE A 83 -3.53 -2.12 -6.38
CA ILE A 83 -2.39 -1.24 -6.14
C ILE A 83 -2.03 -1.27 -4.66
N TYR A 84 -0.76 -1.48 -4.34
CA TYR A 84 -0.23 -1.39 -2.99
C TYR A 84 0.33 0.02 -2.72
N TYR A 85 -0.16 0.65 -1.68
CA TYR A 85 0.23 2.00 -1.29
C TYR A 85 1.26 2.03 -0.15
N ASP A 86 1.82 0.87 0.22
CA ASP A 86 2.73 0.73 1.35
C ASP A 86 4.01 1.58 1.21
N PHE A 87 4.43 1.80 -0.04
CA PHE A 87 5.64 2.53 -0.36
C PHE A 87 5.35 3.85 -1.10
N LEU A 88 4.17 4.45 -0.88
CA LEU A 88 3.81 5.75 -1.41
C LEU A 88 3.99 6.83 -0.34
N CYS A 89 4.94 7.74 -0.57
CA CYS A 89 5.29 8.86 0.32
C CYS A 89 5.70 8.42 1.73
N THR A 90 6.52 7.39 1.83
CA THR A 90 6.92 6.75 3.07
C THR A 90 8.12 7.46 3.70
N SER A 91 8.20 7.47 5.03
CA SER A 91 9.36 7.97 5.78
C SER A 91 10.56 7.01 5.71
N ASP A 92 11.78 7.52 6.01
CA ASP A 92 12.97 6.68 6.12
C ASP A 92 12.81 5.59 7.19
N ALA A 93 12.09 5.88 8.28
CA ALA A 93 11.88 4.93 9.37
C ALA A 93 11.12 3.67 8.93
N GLU A 94 10.13 3.80 8.04
CA GLU A 94 9.41 2.66 7.47
C GLU A 94 10.16 2.06 6.29
N PHE A 95 10.67 2.89 5.38
CA PHE A 95 11.27 2.46 4.13
C PHE A 95 12.57 1.68 4.30
N SER A 96 13.40 2.05 5.28
CA SER A 96 14.68 1.39 5.54
C SER A 96 14.56 -0.04 6.08
N ASN A 97 13.36 -0.48 6.47
CA ASN A 97 13.13 -1.87 6.86
C ASN A 97 13.30 -2.85 5.67
N THR A 98 13.08 -2.36 4.45
CA THR A 98 13.09 -3.18 3.24
C THR A 98 14.06 -2.67 2.16
N HIS A 99 14.54 -1.41 2.27
CA HIS A 99 15.36 -0.77 1.25
C HIS A 99 16.63 -0.18 1.84
N GLN A 100 17.77 -0.44 1.21
CA GLN A 100 19.06 0.12 1.59
C GLN A 100 19.73 0.79 0.38
N SER A 101 19.93 2.11 0.46
CA SER A 101 20.59 2.88 -0.62
C SER A 101 22.09 2.57 -0.70
N ASP A 102 22.61 2.44 -1.93
CA ASP A 102 24.03 2.35 -2.27
C ASP A 102 24.62 3.69 -2.78
N VAL A 103 23.79 4.74 -2.82
CA VAL A 103 24.18 6.07 -3.31
C VAL A 103 25.19 6.71 -2.36
N LYS A 104 26.37 7.07 -2.91
CA LYS A 104 27.44 7.70 -2.12
C LYS A 104 27.20 9.16 -1.78
N ALA A 105 26.28 9.83 -2.49
CA ALA A 105 25.89 11.20 -2.19
C ALA A 105 25.00 11.24 -0.96
N VAL A 106 25.04 12.37 -0.23
CA VAL A 106 24.11 12.59 0.88
C VAL A 106 22.72 12.82 0.30
N LEU A 107 21.80 11.91 0.61
CA LEU A 107 20.39 12.03 0.24
C LEU A 107 19.64 12.91 1.26
N PRO A 108 18.59 13.63 0.83
CA PRO A 108 17.68 14.30 1.76
C PRO A 108 17.05 13.30 2.73
N ALA A 109 16.81 13.72 3.97
CA ALA A 109 16.09 12.89 4.94
C ALA A 109 14.57 12.93 4.66
N CYS A 110 13.92 11.77 4.72
CA CYS A 110 12.47 11.61 4.60
C CYS A 110 11.88 11.35 6.00
N ASN A 111 11.67 12.41 6.77
CA ASN A 111 11.18 12.30 8.16
C ASN A 111 9.68 12.54 8.31
N ALA A 112 9.05 13.14 7.31
CA ALA A 112 7.63 13.45 7.33
C ALA A 112 6.77 12.21 7.01
N THR A 113 5.60 12.13 7.65
CA THR A 113 4.65 11.01 7.53
C THR A 113 3.25 11.46 7.13
N ASP A 114 3.05 12.77 6.99
CA ASP A 114 1.75 13.38 6.72
C ASP A 114 1.17 13.05 5.34
N LEU A 115 2.00 12.65 4.39
CA LEU A 115 1.59 12.19 3.06
C LEU A 115 1.64 10.66 2.88
N GLU A 116 1.96 9.90 3.91
CA GLU A 116 1.81 8.45 3.85
C GLU A 116 0.35 8.09 3.58
N TYR A 117 0.12 7.24 2.59
CA TYR A 117 -1.23 6.92 2.10
C TYR A 117 -2.21 6.52 3.20
N TYR A 118 -1.80 5.60 4.08
CA TYR A 118 -2.68 5.10 5.15
C TYR A 118 -2.96 6.16 6.22
N ARG A 119 -1.99 7.02 6.54
CA ARG A 119 -2.17 8.14 7.47
C ARG A 119 -3.09 9.20 6.88
N LEU A 120 -2.85 9.59 5.63
CA LEU A 120 -3.65 10.59 4.93
C LEU A 120 -5.13 10.18 4.81
N ASN A 121 -5.38 8.86 4.65
CA ASN A 121 -6.72 8.31 4.53
C ASN A 121 -7.32 7.84 5.87
N GLY A 122 -6.65 8.07 7.00
CA GLY A 122 -7.11 7.64 8.33
C GLY A 122 -7.21 6.11 8.47
N ARG A 123 -6.30 5.40 7.78
CA ARG A 123 -6.21 3.92 7.77
C ARG A 123 -4.96 3.40 8.48
N TYR A 124 -4.14 4.30 9.02
CA TYR A 124 -3.00 3.95 9.85
C TYR A 124 -3.41 3.93 11.32
N MET A 125 -3.26 2.79 11.97
CA MET A 125 -3.69 2.56 13.35
C MET A 125 -2.49 2.68 14.31
N ASP A 126 -2.40 3.81 15.00
CA ASP A 126 -1.41 4.03 16.07
C ASP A 126 -1.88 3.45 17.41
N THR A 127 -3.17 3.16 17.53
CA THR A 127 -3.83 2.51 18.66
C THR A 127 -4.82 1.50 18.16
N PHE A 128 -5.11 0.46 18.96
CA PHE A 128 -6.14 -0.50 18.60
C PHE A 128 -7.52 0.03 19.01
N ASP A 129 -8.34 0.37 18.02
CA ASP A 129 -9.72 0.79 18.19
C ASP A 129 -10.62 0.01 17.22
N PRO A 130 -11.26 -1.08 17.69
CA PRO A 130 -12.11 -1.92 16.85
C PRO A 130 -13.37 -1.18 16.34
N GLU A 131 -13.88 -0.20 17.07
CA GLU A 131 -15.04 0.60 16.64
C GLU A 131 -14.66 1.51 15.47
N GLN A 132 -13.47 2.10 15.50
CA GLN A 132 -12.95 2.90 14.40
C GLN A 132 -12.69 2.03 13.16
N ILE A 133 -12.12 0.84 13.32
CA ILE A 133 -11.88 -0.10 12.23
C ILE A 133 -13.22 -0.51 11.58
N LEU A 134 -14.19 -0.90 12.38
CA LEU A 134 -15.52 -1.28 11.90
C LEU A 134 -16.20 -0.13 11.16
N TRP A 135 -16.22 1.06 11.75
CA TRP A 135 -16.80 2.24 11.10
C TRP A 135 -16.16 2.53 9.73
N LYS A 136 -14.85 2.36 9.62
CA LYS A 136 -14.15 2.53 8.35
C LYS A 136 -14.49 1.44 7.32
N MET A 137 -14.72 0.19 7.75
CA MET A 137 -15.23 -0.86 6.87
C MET A 137 -16.63 -0.53 6.36
N GLU A 138 -17.53 -0.08 7.25
CA GLU A 138 -18.89 0.33 6.89
C GLU A 138 -18.91 1.54 5.96
N GLU A 139 -18.01 2.52 6.15
CA GLU A 139 -17.83 3.67 5.25
C GLU A 139 -17.42 3.20 3.84
N ASP A 140 -16.48 2.26 3.73
CA ASP A 140 -16.05 1.69 2.45
C ASP A 140 -17.18 0.92 1.76
N ILE A 141 -17.90 0.10 2.51
CA ILE A 141 -19.07 -0.64 2.03
C ILE A 141 -20.14 0.32 1.49
N ALA A 142 -20.47 1.38 2.24
CA ALA A 142 -21.46 2.37 1.82
C ALA A 142 -21.03 3.13 0.54
N GLN A 143 -19.73 3.25 0.29
CA GLN A 143 -19.16 3.84 -0.93
C GLN A 143 -18.95 2.81 -2.06
N THR A 144 -19.37 1.57 -1.87
CA THR A 144 -19.21 0.46 -2.84
C THR A 144 -17.73 0.23 -3.21
N LYS A 145 -16.83 0.44 -2.25
CA LYS A 145 -15.41 0.13 -2.48
C LYS A 145 -15.20 -1.38 -2.48
N GLU A 146 -14.30 -1.85 -3.32
CA GLU A 146 -13.97 -3.27 -3.45
C GLU A 146 -13.17 -3.79 -2.26
N SER A 147 -12.46 -2.90 -1.52
CA SER A 147 -11.65 -3.30 -0.37
C SER A 147 -11.69 -2.29 0.77
N SER A 148 -11.40 -2.81 1.96
CA SER A 148 -11.02 -2.03 3.14
C SER A 148 -9.61 -2.42 3.58
N GLU A 149 -8.73 -1.42 3.79
CA GLU A 149 -7.33 -1.65 4.10
C GLU A 149 -6.93 -0.90 5.37
N PHE A 150 -6.14 -1.55 6.22
CA PHE A 150 -5.65 -0.99 7.47
C PHE A 150 -4.18 -1.34 7.67
N LYS A 151 -3.37 -0.37 8.03
CA LYS A 151 -1.97 -0.55 8.41
C LYS A 151 -1.78 -0.25 9.89
N PHE A 152 -1.01 -1.08 10.58
CA PHE A 152 -0.81 -0.99 12.03
C PHE A 152 0.62 -0.55 12.36
N ALA A 153 0.77 0.31 13.36
CA ALA A 153 2.06 0.88 13.72
C ALA A 153 3.04 -0.16 14.28
N THR A 154 2.53 -1.20 14.94
CA THR A 154 3.34 -2.23 15.59
C THR A 154 2.77 -3.63 15.36
N ASP A 155 3.62 -4.64 15.53
CA ASP A 155 3.22 -6.06 15.47
C ASP A 155 2.20 -6.39 16.57
N GLU A 156 2.28 -5.74 17.73
CA GLU A 156 1.30 -5.91 18.81
C GLU A 156 -0.09 -5.46 18.40
N LEU A 157 -0.20 -4.28 17.76
CA LEU A 157 -1.47 -3.76 17.24
C LEU A 157 -2.03 -4.63 16.12
N MET A 158 -1.17 -5.13 15.24
CA MET A 158 -1.54 -6.12 14.23
C MET A 158 -2.09 -7.40 14.87
N GLY A 159 -1.43 -7.90 15.92
CA GLY A 159 -1.88 -9.07 16.67
C GLY A 159 -3.28 -8.87 17.28
N GLN A 160 -3.53 -7.73 17.91
CA GLN A 160 -4.85 -7.38 18.45
C GLN A 160 -5.93 -7.33 17.36
N ALA A 161 -5.59 -6.78 16.20
CA ALA A 161 -6.50 -6.75 15.05
C ALA A 161 -6.82 -8.16 14.53
N MET A 162 -5.83 -9.06 14.49
CA MET A 162 -6.02 -10.45 14.08
C MET A 162 -6.92 -11.22 15.07
N GLU A 163 -6.77 -10.99 16.35
CA GLU A 163 -7.65 -11.57 17.38
C GLU A 163 -9.10 -11.09 17.23
N ALA A 164 -9.32 -9.80 16.95
CA ALA A 164 -10.64 -9.20 16.79
C ALA A 164 -11.25 -9.41 15.38
N ARG A 165 -10.46 -9.80 14.41
CA ARG A 165 -10.82 -9.84 12.98
C ARG A 165 -12.16 -10.50 12.71
N GLN A 166 -12.39 -11.70 13.22
CA GLN A 166 -13.63 -12.43 12.92
C GLN A 166 -14.86 -11.66 13.37
N GLY A 167 -14.84 -11.08 14.57
CA GLY A 167 -15.94 -10.26 15.08
C GLY A 167 -16.17 -9.00 14.25
N LEU A 168 -15.10 -8.35 13.77
CA LEU A 168 -15.19 -7.19 12.88
C LEU A 168 -15.79 -7.57 11.51
N LEU A 169 -15.34 -8.66 10.93
CA LEU A 169 -15.84 -9.15 9.64
C LEU A 169 -17.31 -9.58 9.71
N ASP A 170 -17.72 -10.23 10.79
CA ASP A 170 -19.13 -10.63 10.99
C ASP A 170 -20.04 -9.40 11.08
N GLN A 171 -19.62 -8.36 11.81
CA GLN A 171 -20.38 -7.12 11.94
C GLN A 171 -20.45 -6.35 10.61
N ALA A 172 -19.30 -6.17 9.94
CA ALA A 172 -19.23 -5.50 8.63
C ALA A 172 -20.04 -6.24 7.55
N SER A 173 -20.02 -7.58 7.56
CA SER A 173 -20.83 -8.42 6.65
C SER A 173 -22.31 -8.26 6.90
N THR A 174 -22.73 -8.18 8.19
CA THR A 174 -24.12 -7.90 8.54
C THR A 174 -24.54 -6.54 8.03
N TYR A 175 -23.71 -5.52 8.26
CA TYR A 175 -23.96 -4.17 7.72
C TYR A 175 -24.10 -4.18 6.20
N LEU A 176 -23.23 -4.90 5.47
CA LEU A 176 -23.28 -4.99 4.02
C LEU A 176 -24.59 -5.64 3.54
N CYS A 177 -25.01 -6.76 4.17
CA CYS A 177 -26.29 -7.43 3.87
C CYS A 177 -27.48 -6.48 4.07
N ASP A 178 -27.52 -5.78 5.20
CA ASP A 178 -28.61 -4.87 5.54
C ASP A 178 -28.67 -3.66 4.61
N TYR A 179 -27.49 -3.06 4.33
CA TYR A 179 -27.38 -1.85 3.51
C TYR A 179 -27.81 -2.08 2.06
N TYR A 180 -27.44 -3.22 1.48
CA TYR A 180 -27.78 -3.57 0.08
C TYR A 180 -28.95 -4.53 -0.04
N SER A 181 -29.60 -4.93 1.06
CA SER A 181 -30.70 -5.90 1.09
C SER A 181 -30.33 -7.24 0.44
N LEU A 182 -29.14 -7.76 0.75
CA LEU A 182 -28.63 -9.04 0.26
C LEU A 182 -28.96 -10.16 1.26
N GLU A 183 -29.24 -11.37 0.74
CA GLU A 183 -29.47 -12.57 1.59
C GLU A 183 -28.15 -13.10 2.19
N SER A 184 -27.05 -12.92 1.50
CA SER A 184 -25.72 -13.33 1.94
C SER A 184 -24.65 -12.48 1.26
N VAL A 185 -23.48 -12.45 1.84
CA VAL A 185 -22.31 -11.76 1.29
C VAL A 185 -21.11 -12.70 1.33
N LYS A 186 -20.20 -12.48 0.40
CA LYS A 186 -18.87 -13.11 0.41
C LYS A 186 -17.83 -12.02 0.57
N TYR A 187 -16.80 -12.36 1.31
CA TYR A 187 -15.58 -11.56 1.42
C TYR A 187 -14.37 -12.48 1.46
N THR A 188 -13.23 -11.93 1.09
CA THR A 188 -11.93 -12.55 1.34
C THR A 188 -11.06 -11.54 2.10
N TYR A 189 -10.02 -12.00 2.74
CA TYR A 189 -9.08 -11.10 3.41
C TYR A 189 -7.64 -11.59 3.22
N SER A 190 -6.70 -10.65 3.32
CA SER A 190 -5.27 -10.92 3.32
C SER A 190 -4.62 -10.28 4.52
N GLU A 191 -3.68 -10.98 5.13
CA GLU A 191 -2.88 -10.53 6.26
C GLU A 191 -1.41 -10.48 5.81
N ASP A 192 -0.84 -9.29 5.80
CA ASP A 192 0.59 -9.11 5.55
C ASP A 192 1.28 -8.68 6.85
N THR A 193 1.95 -9.62 7.49
CA THR A 193 2.66 -9.36 8.74
C THR A 193 3.95 -8.57 8.52
N ALA A 194 4.56 -8.64 7.34
CA ALA A 194 5.78 -7.90 7.04
C ALA A 194 5.53 -6.38 6.94
N THR A 195 4.40 -6.00 6.34
CA THR A 195 3.97 -4.60 6.25
C THR A 195 2.95 -4.22 7.32
N ARG A 196 2.55 -5.15 8.19
CA ARG A 196 1.54 -4.98 9.24
C ARG A 196 0.21 -4.49 8.68
N LYS A 197 -0.30 -5.16 7.66
CA LYS A 197 -1.48 -4.76 6.91
C LYS A 197 -2.57 -5.83 6.93
N LEU A 198 -3.81 -5.39 7.14
CA LEU A 198 -5.02 -6.17 6.93
C LEU A 198 -5.77 -5.58 5.74
N MET A 199 -6.09 -6.41 4.76
CA MET A 199 -6.96 -6.08 3.63
C MET A 199 -8.18 -6.98 3.65
N VAL A 200 -9.36 -6.42 3.40
CA VAL A 200 -10.62 -7.15 3.25
C VAL A 200 -11.21 -6.79 1.91
N PHE A 201 -11.58 -7.78 1.12
CA PHE A 201 -12.17 -7.61 -0.21
C PHE A 201 -13.64 -8.01 -0.16
N TRP A 202 -14.52 -7.07 -0.52
CA TRP A 202 -15.96 -7.20 -0.45
C TRP A 202 -16.54 -7.67 -1.79
N GLN A 203 -17.51 -8.57 -1.77
CA GLN A 203 -18.25 -9.01 -2.94
C GLN A 203 -19.71 -8.62 -2.77
N TYR A 204 -20.18 -7.76 -3.66
CA TYR A 204 -21.52 -7.15 -3.63
C TYR A 204 -22.57 -7.93 -4.42
N SER A 205 -22.35 -9.24 -4.72
CA SER A 205 -23.25 -10.10 -5.50
C SER A 205 -23.32 -11.49 -4.91
#